data_cadd75a96128d9f3fbe5cc0f5f52e0a8
#
_entry.id   cadd75a96128d9f3fbe5cc0f5f52e0a8
#
_cell.length_a   1.000
_cell.length_b   1.000
_cell.length_c   1.000
_cell.angle_alpha   90.00
_cell.angle_beta   90.00
_cell.angle_gamma   90.00
#
_symmetry.space_group_name_H-M   'P 1'
#
loop_
_entity.id
_entity.type
_entity.pdbx_description
1 polymer ?
#
loop_
_entity_poly.entity_id
_entity_poly.type
_entity_poly.pdbx_seq_one_letter_code
_entity_poly.pdbx_strand_id
1 'polypeptide(L)'
;AEESKGTPMLREAHQLLKTTPGIRFVGNIEPRDVPGGEVDVVVCDGFTGNVILKLTEGVAKMLLGMLKQMFLANLGGKLAYLLLKGSVADLKHQMDSEEYGGAPFLGARQPVIKAHGSSKAKGIKNAIRQAKICVENDLCGTMQSALDELAAAQKTEE
;
A
#
# COMPACT_ATOMS: atom_id res chain seq x y z
N ALA A 1 -12.23 13.17 -5.58
CA ALA A 1 -13.42 12.78 -6.36
C ALA A 1 -14.71 13.26 -5.68
N GLU A 2 -15.82 13.29 -6.41
CA GLU A 2 -17.13 13.76 -5.89
C GLU A 2 -17.68 12.81 -4.81
N GLU A 3 -18.30 13.36 -3.74
CA GLU A 3 -18.90 12.60 -2.63
C GLU A 3 -20.01 11.64 -3.08
N SER A 4 -20.75 12.01 -4.14
CA SER A 4 -21.89 11.25 -4.67
C SER A 4 -21.48 10.01 -5.47
N LYS A 5 -20.22 9.89 -5.86
CA LYS A 5 -19.72 8.76 -6.66
C LYS A 5 -19.54 7.48 -5.84
N GLY A 6 -19.63 6.36 -6.51
CA GLY A 6 -19.45 5.04 -5.93
C GLY A 6 -20.75 4.28 -5.67
N THR A 7 -20.60 3.07 -5.20
CA THR A 7 -21.71 2.20 -4.79
C THR A 7 -22.42 2.75 -3.54
N PRO A 8 -23.63 2.30 -3.20
CA PRO A 8 -24.29 2.67 -1.94
C PRO A 8 -23.39 2.43 -0.73
N MET A 9 -22.68 1.31 -0.66
CA MET A 9 -21.72 0.98 0.41
C MET A 9 -20.59 2.01 0.51
N LEU A 10 -20.04 2.48 -0.61
CA LEU A 10 -18.95 3.47 -0.58
C LEU A 10 -19.46 4.84 -0.12
N ARG A 11 -20.69 5.22 -0.48
CA ARG A 11 -21.28 6.48 0.01
C ARG A 11 -21.57 6.42 1.51
N GLU A 12 -22.05 5.29 2.00
CA GLU A 12 -22.23 5.07 3.45
C GLU A 12 -20.88 5.11 4.18
N ALA A 13 -19.86 4.42 3.69
CA ALA A 13 -18.51 4.47 4.24
C ALA A 13 -17.93 5.90 4.26
N HIS A 14 -18.17 6.70 3.19
CA HIS A 14 -17.78 8.10 3.15
C HIS A 14 -18.40 8.91 4.30
N GLN A 15 -19.70 8.74 4.55
CA GLN A 15 -20.39 9.45 5.62
C GLN A 15 -19.88 9.02 7.01
N LEU A 16 -19.67 7.73 7.21
CA LEU A 16 -19.12 7.19 8.46
C LEU A 16 -17.72 7.75 8.72
N LEU A 17 -16.83 7.71 7.74
CA LEU A 17 -15.47 8.25 7.86
C LEU A 17 -15.44 9.76 8.12
N LYS A 18 -16.36 10.52 7.50
CA LYS A 18 -16.47 11.97 7.67
C LYS A 18 -16.82 12.37 9.10
N THR A 19 -17.57 11.53 9.81
CA THR A 19 -18.00 11.76 11.19
C THR A 19 -17.16 11.04 12.23
N THR A 20 -16.21 10.17 11.82
CA THR A 20 -15.37 9.42 12.75
C THR A 20 -14.35 10.34 13.42
N PRO A 21 -14.35 10.46 14.75
CA PRO A 21 -13.37 11.29 15.46
C PRO A 21 -11.97 10.70 15.37
N GLY A 22 -10.96 11.57 15.47
CA GLY A 22 -9.55 11.16 15.50
C GLY A 22 -8.91 10.85 14.15
N ILE A 23 -9.66 10.88 13.04
CA ILE A 23 -9.10 10.73 11.69
C ILE A 23 -9.15 12.04 10.91
N ARG A 24 -8.14 12.29 10.08
CA ARG A 24 -8.13 13.38 9.11
C ARG A 24 -8.71 12.89 7.79
N PHE A 25 -10.02 12.85 7.70
CA PHE A 25 -10.70 12.43 6.49
C PHE A 25 -10.59 13.50 5.40
N VAL A 26 -10.07 13.15 4.23
CA VAL A 26 -9.86 14.06 3.08
C VAL A 26 -10.86 13.84 1.93
N GLY A 27 -11.79 12.89 2.09
CA GLY A 27 -12.80 12.55 1.09
C GLY A 27 -12.37 11.45 0.12
N ASN A 28 -13.06 11.38 -1.03
CA ASN A 28 -12.80 10.38 -2.07
C ASN A 28 -11.57 10.80 -2.89
N ILE A 29 -10.61 9.88 -3.05
CA ILE A 29 -9.46 10.08 -3.93
C ILE A 29 -9.73 9.54 -5.34
N GLU A 30 -9.14 10.16 -6.36
CA GLU A 30 -9.11 9.61 -7.71
C GLU A 30 -8.05 8.49 -7.80
N PRO A 31 -8.35 7.36 -8.47
CA PRO A 31 -7.38 6.26 -8.58
C PRO A 31 -6.03 6.65 -9.19
N ARG A 32 -6.00 7.65 -10.07
CA ARG A 32 -4.77 8.17 -10.69
C ARG A 32 -3.85 8.90 -9.70
N ASP A 33 -4.40 9.41 -8.59
CA ASP A 33 -3.67 10.21 -7.61
C ASP A 33 -3.06 9.33 -6.50
N VAL A 34 -3.51 8.07 -6.39
CA VAL A 34 -2.99 7.09 -5.41
C VAL A 34 -1.47 6.89 -5.53
N PRO A 35 -0.87 6.70 -6.74
CA PRO A 35 0.57 6.56 -6.86
C PRO A 35 1.36 7.82 -6.50
N GLY A 36 0.73 8.99 -6.52
CA GLY A 36 1.34 10.28 -6.16
C GLY A 36 1.57 10.46 -4.67
N GLY A 37 0.90 9.67 -3.82
CA GLY A 37 1.06 9.75 -2.36
C GLY A 37 0.42 11.00 -1.75
N GLU A 38 -0.67 11.49 -2.33
CA GLU A 38 -1.38 12.68 -1.83
C GLU A 38 -2.07 12.45 -0.48
N VAL A 39 -2.27 11.19 -0.12
CA VAL A 39 -2.88 10.76 1.15
C VAL A 39 -2.06 9.65 1.78
N ASP A 40 -2.08 9.56 3.10
CA ASP A 40 -1.31 8.55 3.86
C ASP A 40 -1.97 7.16 3.82
N VAL A 41 -3.30 7.11 3.79
CA VAL A 41 -4.09 5.87 3.82
C VAL A 41 -5.25 5.95 2.83
N VAL A 42 -5.43 4.91 2.04
CA VAL A 42 -6.59 4.72 1.14
C VAL A 42 -7.35 3.49 1.60
N VAL A 43 -8.63 3.67 1.93
CA VAL A 43 -9.53 2.57 2.28
C VAL A 43 -10.35 2.18 1.06
N CYS A 44 -10.37 0.91 0.72
CA CYS A 44 -11.18 0.37 -0.38
C CYS A 44 -11.63 -1.07 -0.06
N ASP A 45 -12.57 -1.59 -0.83
CA ASP A 45 -12.92 -3.00 -0.75
C ASP A 45 -11.78 -3.91 -1.27
N GLY A 46 -11.79 -5.17 -0.83
CA GLY A 46 -10.69 -6.10 -1.12
C GLY A 46 -10.55 -6.46 -2.61
N PHE A 47 -11.63 -6.41 -3.40
CA PHE A 47 -11.57 -6.65 -4.84
C PHE A 47 -10.89 -5.47 -5.55
N THR A 48 -11.36 -4.25 -5.29
CA THR A 48 -10.78 -3.01 -5.84
C THR A 48 -9.30 -2.88 -5.46
N GLY A 49 -8.97 -3.09 -4.20
CA GLY A 49 -7.58 -3.05 -3.74
C GLY A 49 -6.69 -4.08 -4.43
N ASN A 50 -7.18 -5.30 -4.62
CA ASN A 50 -6.43 -6.34 -5.34
C ASN A 50 -6.24 -6.01 -6.82
N VAL A 51 -7.24 -5.43 -7.48
CA VAL A 51 -7.13 -4.95 -8.88
C VAL A 51 -6.06 -3.86 -8.97
N ILE A 52 -6.09 -2.86 -8.11
CA ILE A 52 -5.11 -1.77 -8.08
C ILE A 52 -3.70 -2.34 -7.92
N LEU A 53 -3.47 -3.20 -6.91
CA LEU A 53 -2.16 -3.80 -6.66
C LEU A 53 -1.66 -4.61 -7.85
N LYS A 54 -2.48 -5.49 -8.41
CA LYS A 54 -2.09 -6.35 -9.54
C LYS A 54 -1.85 -5.56 -10.82
N LEU A 55 -2.67 -4.55 -11.08
CA LEU A 55 -2.46 -3.66 -12.22
C LEU A 55 -1.16 -2.87 -12.07
N THR A 56 -0.90 -2.30 -10.91
CA THR A 56 0.33 -1.54 -10.62
C THR A 56 1.57 -2.43 -10.76
N GLU A 57 1.54 -3.67 -10.22
CA GLU A 57 2.62 -4.65 -10.41
C GLU A 57 2.85 -4.96 -11.90
N GLY A 58 1.78 -5.13 -12.67
CA GLY A 58 1.84 -5.41 -14.10
C GLY A 58 2.44 -4.26 -14.90
N VAL A 59 1.97 -3.04 -14.64
CA VAL A 59 2.47 -1.81 -15.28
C VAL A 59 3.94 -1.58 -14.93
N ALA A 60 4.34 -1.74 -13.66
CA ALA A 60 5.73 -1.62 -13.23
C ALA A 60 6.65 -2.60 -13.98
N LYS A 61 6.26 -3.87 -14.10
CA LYS A 61 7.01 -4.89 -14.87
C LYS A 61 7.11 -4.53 -16.35
N MET A 62 6.02 -4.05 -16.94
CA MET A 62 5.98 -3.61 -18.34
C MET A 62 6.96 -2.45 -18.58
N LEU A 63 6.91 -1.41 -17.74
CA LEU A 63 7.77 -0.23 -17.85
C LEU A 63 9.25 -0.58 -17.69
N LEU A 64 9.59 -1.43 -16.71
CA LEU A 64 10.96 -1.93 -16.53
C LEU A 64 11.42 -2.77 -17.75
N GLY A 65 10.51 -3.53 -18.35
CA GLY A 65 10.77 -4.27 -19.60
C GLY A 65 11.08 -3.34 -20.76
N MET A 66 10.27 -2.30 -20.96
CA MET A 66 10.48 -1.28 -21.99
C MET A 66 11.80 -0.53 -21.79
N LEU A 67 12.11 -0.14 -20.56
CA LEU A 67 13.37 0.51 -20.20
C LEU A 67 14.58 -0.37 -20.55
N LYS A 68 14.50 -1.67 -20.21
CA LYS A 68 15.54 -2.64 -20.60
C LYS A 68 15.72 -2.73 -22.12
N GLN A 69 14.62 -2.81 -22.87
CA GLN A 69 14.69 -2.84 -24.35
C GLN A 69 15.33 -1.57 -24.90
N MET A 70 14.97 -0.40 -24.40
CA MET A 70 15.57 0.87 -24.79
C MET A 70 17.07 0.90 -24.59
N PHE A 71 17.57 0.42 -23.45
CA PHE A 71 19.02 0.34 -23.19
C PHE A 71 19.74 -0.69 -24.07
N LEU A 72 19.05 -1.74 -24.51
CA LEU A 72 19.66 -2.77 -25.36
C LEU A 72 19.57 -2.48 -26.87
N ALA A 73 18.81 -1.46 -27.27
CA ALA A 73 18.48 -1.19 -28.68
C ALA A 73 19.71 -0.87 -29.55
N ASN A 74 20.72 -0.19 -28.99
CA ASN A 74 21.92 0.23 -29.74
C ASN A 74 23.11 0.48 -28.81
N LEU A 75 24.26 0.83 -29.39
CA LEU A 75 25.49 1.10 -28.61
C LEU A 75 25.35 2.29 -27.69
N GLY A 76 24.64 3.35 -28.09
CA GLY A 76 24.36 4.52 -27.25
C GLY A 76 23.53 4.15 -26.02
N GLY A 77 22.50 3.32 -26.19
CA GLY A 77 21.70 2.80 -25.11
C GLY A 77 22.50 1.98 -24.10
N LYS A 78 23.40 1.11 -24.58
CA LYS A 78 24.30 0.33 -23.72
C LYS A 78 25.27 1.21 -22.92
N LEU A 79 25.79 2.27 -23.54
CA LEU A 79 26.65 3.24 -22.85
C LEU A 79 25.85 4.03 -21.80
N ALA A 80 24.65 4.48 -22.14
CA ALA A 80 23.75 5.14 -21.21
C ALA A 80 23.41 4.24 -20.00
N TYR A 81 23.19 2.94 -20.24
CA TYR A 81 22.97 1.98 -19.13
C TYR A 81 24.17 1.89 -18.19
N LEU A 82 25.40 1.89 -18.73
CA LEU A 82 26.61 1.85 -17.88
C LEU A 82 26.70 3.07 -16.95
N LEU A 83 26.28 4.24 -17.43
CA LEU A 83 26.26 5.48 -16.65
C LEU A 83 25.12 5.50 -15.63
N LEU A 84 23.96 4.94 -15.98
CA LEU A 84 22.74 5.00 -15.17
C LEU A 84 22.44 3.72 -14.38
N LYS A 85 23.31 2.72 -14.41
CA LYS A 85 23.07 1.40 -13.79
C LYS A 85 22.71 1.48 -12.31
N GLY A 86 23.29 2.42 -11.57
CA GLY A 86 22.97 2.67 -10.15
C GLY A 86 21.51 3.12 -10.00
N SER A 87 21.13 4.20 -10.69
CA SER A 87 19.76 4.74 -10.63
C SER A 87 18.72 3.73 -11.12
N VAL A 88 19.06 2.92 -12.13
CA VAL A 88 18.17 1.84 -12.60
C VAL A 88 18.01 0.73 -11.55
N ALA A 89 19.08 0.40 -10.82
CA ALA A 89 19.03 -0.56 -9.72
C ALA A 89 18.17 -0.02 -8.55
N ASP A 90 18.32 1.26 -8.20
CA ASP A 90 17.52 1.92 -7.17
C ASP A 90 16.03 1.95 -7.53
N LEU A 91 15.69 2.30 -8.77
CA LEU A 91 14.33 2.27 -9.27
C LEU A 91 13.73 0.85 -9.18
N LYS A 92 14.51 -0.16 -9.60
CA LYS A 92 14.08 -1.56 -9.52
C LYS A 92 13.85 -1.99 -8.06
N HIS A 93 14.72 -1.56 -7.15
CA HIS A 93 14.60 -1.84 -5.72
C HIS A 93 13.34 -1.22 -5.12
N GLN A 94 13.04 0.04 -5.46
CA GLN A 94 11.81 0.72 -5.00
C GLN A 94 10.53 0.04 -5.49
N MET A 95 10.57 -0.59 -6.68
CA MET A 95 9.44 -1.30 -7.28
C MET A 95 9.39 -2.80 -6.90
N ASP A 96 10.33 -3.30 -6.12
CA ASP A 96 10.39 -4.71 -5.73
C ASP A 96 9.53 -4.99 -4.49
N SER A 97 8.40 -5.65 -4.67
CA SER A 97 7.51 -6.03 -3.57
C SER A 97 8.17 -6.94 -2.53
N GLU A 98 9.22 -7.70 -2.90
CA GLU A 98 9.98 -8.52 -1.95
C GLU A 98 10.77 -7.70 -0.92
N GLU A 99 11.05 -6.41 -1.19
CA GLU A 99 11.69 -5.51 -0.23
C GLU A 99 10.79 -5.19 0.97
N TYR A 100 9.50 -5.09 0.73
CA TYR A 100 8.51 -4.87 1.78
C TYR A 100 8.14 -6.17 2.51
N GLY A 101 8.21 -7.30 1.83
CA GLY A 101 8.01 -8.65 2.36
C GLY A 101 6.55 -9.05 2.52
N GLY A 102 5.68 -8.12 2.91
CA GLY A 102 4.26 -8.36 3.10
C GLY A 102 3.57 -7.21 3.82
N ALA A 103 2.26 -7.34 3.97
CA ALA A 103 1.41 -6.37 4.65
C ALA A 103 0.84 -6.94 5.95
N PRO A 104 0.73 -6.15 7.02
CA PRO A 104 0.06 -6.57 8.24
C PRO A 104 -1.44 -6.78 7.99
N PHE A 105 -1.96 -7.87 8.54
CA PHE A 105 -3.38 -8.17 8.56
C PHE A 105 -3.98 -7.45 9.78
N LEU A 106 -4.58 -6.28 9.54
CA LEU A 106 -5.11 -5.43 10.60
C LEU A 106 -6.34 -6.06 11.24
N GLY A 107 -6.56 -5.78 12.54
CA GLY A 107 -7.66 -6.32 13.32
C GLY A 107 -7.38 -7.67 14.00
N ALA A 108 -6.22 -8.28 13.78
CA ALA A 108 -5.77 -9.45 14.52
C ALA A 108 -5.19 -9.03 15.89
N ARG A 109 -5.38 -9.86 16.92
CA ARG A 109 -4.86 -9.62 18.29
C ARG A 109 -3.34 -9.73 18.38
N GLN A 110 -2.71 -10.36 17.40
CA GLN A 110 -1.26 -10.51 17.29
C GLN A 110 -0.85 -10.15 15.85
N PRO A 111 0.39 -9.70 15.61
CA PRO A 111 0.85 -9.38 14.28
C PRO A 111 0.81 -10.59 13.34
N VAL A 112 0.02 -10.48 12.30
CA VAL A 112 -0.06 -11.45 11.20
C VAL A 112 0.36 -10.73 9.92
N ILE A 113 1.42 -11.22 9.27
CA ILE A 113 1.94 -10.63 8.04
C ILE A 113 1.58 -11.53 6.87
N LYS A 114 0.82 -10.98 5.93
CA LYS A 114 0.51 -11.64 4.66
C LYS A 114 1.61 -11.40 3.65
N ALA A 115 2.46 -12.40 3.41
CA ALA A 115 3.43 -12.38 2.32
C ALA A 115 2.76 -12.66 0.96
N HIS A 116 3.42 -12.28 -0.13
CA HIS A 116 2.96 -12.58 -1.48
C HIS A 116 3.09 -14.09 -1.77
N GLY A 117 2.14 -14.69 -2.51
CA GLY A 117 2.17 -16.13 -2.82
C GLY A 117 3.40 -16.59 -3.61
N SER A 118 4.07 -15.68 -4.33
CA SER A 118 5.33 -15.94 -5.05
C SER A 118 6.59 -15.55 -4.28
N SER A 119 6.47 -15.17 -2.99
CA SER A 119 7.61 -14.75 -2.17
C SER A 119 8.67 -15.84 -2.08
N LYS A 120 9.92 -15.42 -2.29
CA LYS A 120 11.10 -16.26 -2.10
C LYS A 120 11.75 -15.95 -0.74
N ALA A 121 12.93 -16.48 -0.50
CA ALA A 121 13.65 -16.31 0.77
C ALA A 121 13.77 -14.84 1.21
N LYS A 122 14.02 -13.90 0.28
CA LYS A 122 14.09 -12.46 0.55
C LYS A 122 12.75 -11.91 1.04
N GLY A 123 11.65 -12.23 0.33
CA GLY A 123 10.31 -11.78 0.72
C GLY A 123 9.91 -12.33 2.09
N ILE A 124 10.16 -13.60 2.38
CA ILE A 124 9.87 -14.21 3.69
C ILE A 124 10.72 -13.57 4.80
N LYS A 125 12.03 -13.35 4.56
CA LYS A 125 12.89 -12.62 5.52
C LYS A 125 12.31 -11.24 5.84
N ASN A 126 11.88 -10.51 4.83
CA ASN A 126 11.32 -9.17 5.01
C ASN A 126 9.91 -9.20 5.66
N ALA A 127 9.11 -10.24 5.41
CA ALA A 127 7.84 -10.44 6.13
C ALA A 127 8.07 -10.67 7.63
N ILE A 128 9.08 -11.46 8.00
CA ILE A 128 9.48 -11.66 9.40
C ILE A 128 9.96 -10.33 10.02
N ARG A 129 10.73 -9.53 9.25
CA ARG A 129 11.15 -8.19 9.67
C ARG A 129 9.93 -7.28 9.94
N GLN A 130 8.92 -7.30 9.07
CA GLN A 130 7.67 -6.55 9.28
C GLN A 130 6.93 -7.00 10.55
N ALA A 131 6.84 -8.31 10.80
CA ALA A 131 6.25 -8.82 12.03
C ALA A 131 6.98 -8.28 13.27
N LYS A 132 8.33 -8.30 13.24
CA LYS A 132 9.15 -7.73 14.31
C LYS A 132 8.84 -6.24 14.52
N ILE A 133 8.80 -5.44 13.45
CA ILE A 133 8.48 -4.01 13.51
C ILE A 133 7.09 -3.79 14.12
N CYS A 134 6.09 -4.60 13.74
CA CYS A 134 4.74 -4.50 14.32
C CYS A 134 4.72 -4.77 15.82
N VAL A 135 5.53 -5.73 16.31
CA VAL A 135 5.68 -6.01 17.75
C VAL A 135 6.40 -4.88 18.44
N GLU A 136 7.54 -4.42 17.92
CA GLU A 136 8.37 -3.37 18.53
C GLU A 136 7.64 -2.03 18.65
N ASN A 137 6.73 -1.73 17.71
CA ASN A 137 5.90 -0.52 17.73
C ASN A 137 4.52 -0.74 18.35
N ASP A 138 4.26 -1.89 18.95
CA ASP A 138 2.98 -2.24 19.57
C ASP A 138 1.76 -1.92 18.70
N LEU A 139 1.81 -2.32 17.42
CA LEU A 139 0.74 -2.05 16.46
C LEU A 139 -0.62 -2.53 16.97
N CYS A 140 -0.68 -3.75 17.52
CA CYS A 140 -1.94 -4.34 17.96
C CYS A 140 -2.51 -3.66 19.22
N GLY A 141 -1.66 -3.28 20.18
CA GLY A 141 -2.08 -2.53 21.37
C GLY A 141 -2.56 -1.13 21.02
N THR A 142 -1.84 -0.42 20.15
CA THR A 142 -2.25 0.91 19.64
C THR A 142 -3.62 0.85 18.96
N MET A 143 -3.84 -0.16 18.10
CA MET A 143 -5.14 -0.36 17.44
C MET A 143 -6.26 -0.67 18.43
N GLN A 144 -6.00 -1.55 19.43
CA GLN A 144 -7.01 -1.89 20.44
C GLN A 144 -7.40 -0.64 21.23
N SER A 145 -6.43 0.15 21.68
CA SER A 145 -6.68 1.38 22.42
C SER A 145 -7.53 2.37 21.62
N ALA A 146 -7.21 2.57 20.34
CA ALA A 146 -7.99 3.45 19.46
C ALA A 146 -9.44 2.96 19.27
N LEU A 147 -9.64 1.64 19.13
CA LEU A 147 -10.98 1.06 19.03
C LEU A 147 -11.77 1.19 20.33
N ASP A 148 -11.13 1.03 21.47
CA ASP A 148 -11.78 1.21 22.78
C ASP A 148 -12.18 2.67 23.01
N GLU A 149 -11.35 3.63 22.59
CA GLU A 149 -11.67 5.07 22.63
C GLU A 149 -12.87 5.41 21.72
N LEU A 150 -12.90 4.88 20.50
CA LEU A 150 -14.03 5.07 19.57
C LEU A 150 -15.33 4.47 20.15
N ALA A 151 -15.26 3.27 20.70
CA ALA A 151 -16.43 2.63 21.33
C ALA A 151 -16.94 3.41 22.56
N ALA A 152 -16.06 4.03 23.32
CA ALA A 152 -16.43 4.88 24.45
C ALA A 152 -17.11 6.18 23.98
N ALA A 153 -16.57 6.82 22.92
CA ALA A 153 -17.16 8.04 22.36
C ALA A 153 -18.58 7.81 21.83
N GLN A 154 -18.83 6.71 21.12
CA GLN A 154 -20.16 6.37 20.59
C GLN A 154 -21.22 6.16 21.68
N LYS A 155 -20.84 5.57 22.84
CA LYS A 155 -21.74 5.38 23.98
C LYS A 155 -22.12 6.67 24.71
N THR A 156 -21.40 7.74 24.48
CA THR A 156 -21.66 9.04 25.13
C THR A 156 -22.63 9.89 24.32
N GLU A 157 -22.84 9.53 23.05
CA GLU A 157 -23.78 10.23 22.13
C GLU A 157 -25.18 9.60 22.08
N GLU A 158 -25.36 8.43 22.68
CA GLU A 158 -26.69 7.78 22.94
C GLU A 158 -27.28 8.21 24.27
#